data_b5c9b635526e7dac261bff1fea0903cc
#
_entry.id   b5c9b635526e7dac261bff1fea0903cc
#
_cell.length_a   1.000
_cell.length_b   1.000
_cell.length_c   1.000
_cell.angle_alpha   90.00
_cell.angle_beta   90.00
_cell.angle_gamma   90.00
#
_symmetry.space_group_name_H-M   'P 1'
#
loop_
_entity.id
_entity.type
_entity.pdbx_description
1 polymer ?
#
loop_
_entity_poly.entity_id
_entity_poly.type
_entity_poly.pdbx_seq_one_letter_code
_entity_poly.pdbx_strand_id
1 'polypeptide(L)' 'LDDTEIDFICYRGDEKLYIQVAYLITPADEEREFGNLERLHDNYPKYVISGDLANLSRNGIIHRNIIDFLLNP' A
#
# COMPACT_ATOMS: atom_id res chain seq x y z
N LEU A 1 -6.08 -0.01 -20.54
CA LEU A 1 -5.38 0.16 -19.37
C LEU A 1 -4.66 -1.12 -18.94
N ASP A 2 -3.96 -1.02 -17.98
CA ASP A 2 -3.11 -2.04 -17.50
C ASP A 2 -3.85 -2.98 -16.57
N ASP A 3 -3.14 -3.96 -16.11
CA ASP A 3 -3.68 -4.98 -15.23
C ASP A 3 -3.42 -4.68 -13.76
N THR A 4 -3.04 -3.43 -13.46
CA THR A 4 -2.76 -3.05 -12.09
C THR A 4 -4.06 -2.90 -11.31
N GLU A 5 -4.15 -3.60 -10.19
CA GLU A 5 -5.32 -3.53 -9.32
C GLU A 5 -4.92 -2.87 -8.02
N ILE A 6 -5.61 -1.79 -7.69
CA ILE A 6 -5.38 -1.05 -6.45
C ILE A 6 -6.67 -1.12 -5.64
N ASP A 7 -6.56 -1.52 -4.38
CA ASP A 7 -7.73 -1.69 -3.54
C ASP A 7 -8.46 -0.37 -3.30
N PHE A 8 -7.70 0.68 -2.97
CA PHE A 8 -8.31 1.98 -2.71
C PHE A 8 -7.46 3.09 -3.28
N ILE A 9 -8.11 4.07 -3.88
CA ILE A 9 -7.48 5.31 -4.30
C ILE A 9 -8.25 6.41 -3.60
N CYS A 10 -7.60 7.13 -2.70
CA CYS A 10 -8.24 8.16 -1.89
C CYS A 10 -7.85 9.54 -2.38
N TYR A 11 -8.81 10.44 -2.44
CA TYR A 11 -8.60 11.80 -2.93
C TYR A 11 -8.93 12.81 -1.84
N ARG A 12 -8.14 13.87 -1.79
CA ARG A 12 -8.44 15.03 -0.97
C ARG A 12 -7.92 16.26 -1.70
N GLY A 13 -8.85 17.00 -2.33
CA GLY A 13 -8.46 18.12 -3.18
C GLY A 13 -7.65 17.61 -4.36
N ASP A 14 -6.46 18.17 -4.53
CA ASP A 14 -5.56 17.74 -5.60
C ASP A 14 -4.65 16.60 -5.18
N GLU A 15 -4.77 16.15 -3.95
CA GLU A 15 -3.96 15.08 -3.43
C GLU A 15 -4.65 13.75 -3.63
N LYS A 16 -3.86 12.71 -3.81
CA LYS A 16 -4.39 11.35 -3.79
C LYS A 16 -3.35 10.42 -3.20
N LEU A 17 -3.82 9.28 -2.71
CA LEU A 17 -2.93 8.25 -2.23
C LEU A 17 -3.49 6.88 -2.61
N TYR A 18 -2.61 5.91 -2.68
CA TYR A 18 -2.96 4.55 -3.05
C TYR A 18 -2.80 3.65 -1.84
N ILE A 19 -3.77 2.76 -1.63
CA ILE A 19 -3.73 1.83 -0.50
C ILE A 19 -4.04 0.42 -1.00
N GLN A 20 -3.14 -0.51 -0.66
CA GLN A 20 -3.39 -1.94 -0.78
C GLN A 20 -3.57 -2.50 0.61
N VAL A 21 -4.52 -3.41 0.77
CA VAL A 21 -4.82 -4.00 2.07
C VAL A 21 -4.64 -5.51 1.97
N ALA A 22 -3.94 -6.08 2.94
CA ALA A 22 -3.77 -7.53 3.03
C ALA A 22 -3.93 -7.93 4.49
N TYR A 23 -4.45 -9.14 4.73
CA TYR A 23 -4.57 -9.63 6.11
C TYR A 23 -3.18 -9.82 6.71
N LEU A 24 -2.38 -10.66 6.09
CA LEU A 24 -0.97 -10.84 6.43
C LEU A 24 -0.22 -10.94 5.11
N ILE A 25 0.99 -10.42 5.07
CA ILE A 25 1.80 -10.43 3.86
C ILE A 25 2.77 -11.60 3.94
N THR A 26 2.52 -12.64 3.13
CA THR A 26 3.44 -13.75 3.00
C THR A 26 4.47 -13.40 1.93
N PRO A 27 5.61 -14.13 1.87
CA PRO A 27 6.58 -13.86 0.80
C PRO A 27 5.98 -13.95 -0.60
N ALA A 28 5.01 -14.83 -0.81
CA ALA A 28 4.35 -14.94 -2.11
C ALA A 28 3.48 -13.72 -2.39
N ASP A 29 2.82 -13.19 -1.35
CA ASP A 29 1.94 -12.04 -1.51
C ASP A 29 2.71 -10.74 -1.61
N GLU A 30 3.91 -10.68 -1.06
CA GLU A 30 4.68 -9.45 -1.01
C GLU A 30 4.91 -8.88 -2.39
N GLU A 31 5.31 -9.72 -3.34
CA GLU A 31 5.53 -9.27 -4.71
C GLU A 31 4.26 -8.73 -5.34
N ARG A 32 3.12 -9.36 -5.05
CA ARG A 32 1.87 -8.90 -5.63
C ARG A 32 1.42 -7.58 -5.02
N GLU A 33 1.41 -7.50 -3.69
CA GLU A 33 0.89 -6.30 -3.04
C GLU A 33 1.77 -5.08 -3.28
N PHE A 34 3.07 -5.23 -3.11
CA PHE A 34 3.98 -4.12 -3.38
C PHE A 34 4.18 -3.91 -4.88
N GLY A 35 4.20 -4.98 -5.65
CA GLY A 35 4.42 -4.88 -7.08
C GLY A 35 3.37 -4.07 -7.81
N ASN A 36 2.11 -4.20 -7.40
CA ASN A 36 1.05 -3.41 -8.02
C ASN A 36 1.29 -1.92 -7.83
N LEU A 37 1.74 -1.53 -6.63
CA LEU A 37 2.04 -0.12 -6.35
C LEU A 37 3.32 0.33 -7.03
N GLU A 38 4.30 -0.56 -7.14
CA GLU A 38 5.57 -0.23 -7.79
C GLU A 38 5.41 0.05 -9.28
N ARG A 39 4.33 -0.46 -9.89
CA ARG A 39 4.06 -0.18 -11.30
C ARG A 39 3.50 1.20 -11.54
N LEU A 40 3.09 1.89 -10.49
CA LEU A 40 2.58 3.25 -10.61
C LEU A 40 3.76 4.21 -10.63
N HIS A 41 3.87 5.00 -11.69
CA HIS A 41 5.03 5.86 -11.90
C HIS A 41 4.70 7.32 -11.62
N ASP A 42 4.05 7.57 -10.49
CA ASP A 42 3.75 8.93 -10.06
C ASP A 42 4.35 9.15 -8.68
N ASN A 43 4.17 10.36 -8.16
CA ASN A 43 4.77 10.74 -6.88
C ASN A 43 3.78 10.74 -5.72
N TYR A 44 2.60 10.19 -5.92
CA TYR A 44 1.61 10.15 -4.86
C TYR A 44 1.98 9.08 -3.83
N PRO A 45 1.62 9.31 -2.55
CA PRO A 45 1.93 8.33 -1.50
C PRO A 45 1.30 6.97 -1.78
N LYS A 46 2.02 5.92 -1.44
CA LYS A 46 1.61 4.56 -1.67
C LYS A 46 1.79 3.77 -0.39
N TYR A 47 0.73 3.07 0.04
CA TYR A 47 0.70 2.36 1.31
C TYR A 47 0.26 0.93 1.10
N VAL A 48 0.91 0.02 1.84
CA VAL A 48 0.40 -1.34 2.04
C VAL A 48 0.05 -1.46 3.51
N ILE A 49 -1.17 -1.85 3.81
CA ILE A 49 -1.67 -1.95 5.18
C ILE A 49 -2.01 -3.40 5.45
N SER A 50 -1.49 -3.94 6.53
CA SER A 50 -1.73 -5.34 6.88
C SER A 50 -1.70 -5.53 8.38
N GLY A 51 -1.93 -6.78 8.82
CA GLY A 51 -1.84 -7.14 10.21
C GLY A 51 -0.43 -7.45 10.69
N ASP A 52 0.56 -7.38 9.80
CA ASP A 52 1.94 -7.65 10.18
C ASP A 52 2.47 -6.57 11.12
N LEU A 53 3.23 -6.97 12.13
CA LEU A 53 3.82 -6.05 13.07
C LEU A 53 5.17 -5.51 12.58
N ALA A 54 5.87 -6.28 11.78
CA ALA A 54 7.16 -5.84 11.22
C ALA A 54 6.94 -4.77 10.18
N ASN A 55 7.91 -3.88 10.02
CA ASN A 55 7.86 -2.86 8.97
C ASN A 55 8.40 -3.47 7.69
N LEU A 56 7.52 -3.66 6.71
CA LEU A 56 7.85 -4.29 5.43
C LEU A 56 8.01 -3.27 4.31
N SER A 57 8.11 -1.98 4.64
CA SER A 57 8.24 -0.92 3.63
C SER A 57 9.39 -1.19 2.67
N ARG A 58 9.16 -0.90 1.38
CA ARG A 58 10.21 -1.08 0.37
C ARG A 58 9.98 -0.15 -0.81
N ASN A 59 11.07 0.27 -1.45
CA ASN A 59 11.01 1.03 -2.72
C ASN A 59 10.12 2.26 -2.65
N GLY A 60 10.11 2.95 -1.50
CA GLY A 60 9.30 4.15 -1.32
C GLY A 60 7.86 3.88 -0.97
N ILE A 61 7.46 2.62 -0.90
CA ILE A 61 6.11 2.24 -0.51
C ILE A 61 6.09 1.98 0.99
N ILE A 62 5.19 2.63 1.69
CA ILE A 62 5.14 2.57 3.15
C ILE A 62 4.21 1.45 3.57
N HIS A 63 4.72 0.57 4.44
CA HIS A 63 3.89 -0.47 5.06
C HIS A 63 3.51 -0.03 6.46
N ARG A 64 2.23 -0.21 6.81
CA ARG A 64 1.75 0.08 8.16
C ARG A 64 0.86 -1.03 8.65
N ASN A 65 0.96 -1.31 9.94
CA ASN A 65 0.03 -2.20 10.61
C ASN A 65 -1.35 -1.54 10.66
N ILE A 66 -2.42 -2.33 10.44
CA ILE A 66 -3.78 -1.78 10.34
C ILE A 66 -4.20 -1.07 11.62
N ILE A 67 -3.85 -1.62 12.79
CA ILE A 67 -4.25 -1.00 14.06
C ILE A 67 -3.52 0.33 14.21
N ASP A 68 -2.22 0.34 13.91
CA ASP A 68 -1.45 1.58 13.98
C ASP A 68 -2.01 2.64 13.02
N PHE A 69 -2.37 2.21 11.82
CA PHE A 69 -2.93 3.13 10.83
C PHE A 69 -4.23 3.77 11.32
N LEU A 70 -5.10 2.96 11.97
CA LEU A 70 -6.38 3.47 12.45
C LEU A 70 -6.23 4.40 13.65
N LEU A 71 -5.21 4.16 14.48
CA LEU A 71 -5.00 4.96 15.68
C LEU A 71 -4.13 6.19 15.42
N ASN A 72 -3.27 6.13 14.40
CA ASN A 72 -2.32 7.21 14.08
C ASN A 72 -2.34 7.48 12.59
N PRO A 73 -3.46 7.97 12.05
CA PRO A 73 -3.63 8.14 10.61
C PRO A 73 -2.72 9.20 9.98
#